data_17365debd1885a2191ec5ed74c85bb1a
#
_entry.id   17365debd1885a2191ec5ed74c85bb1a
#
_cell.length_a   1.000
_cell.length_b   1.000
_cell.length_c   1.000
_cell.angle_alpha   90.00
_cell.angle_beta   90.00
_cell.angle_gamma   90.00
#
_symmetry.space_group_name_H-M   'P 1'
#
loop_
_entity.id
_entity.type
_entity.pdbx_description
1 polymer ?
#
loop_
_entity_poly.entity_id
_entity_poly.type
_entity_poly.pdbx_seq_one_letter_code
_entity_poly.pdbx_strand_id
1 'polypeptide(L)'
;MDTRISGKTRLLGVFGTPIKHSGSPIMYNFCFDYYGIDCAYLAFDTDASQVKDSLAAMRRLNMRGANVTMPCKQEVCRNMDKLSDAARFVGAVNTIVNDNGVLTGHITDGMGVVLDLKDHNVSIVDKDIVLFGAGGAATAIMVQCALDGAKSITVFNRSKEGLDHVAGIGQKMMDDGIKCKLEFHSLSDTDLMHDKIRECDILINGTCVGMAPALDGQSLVTDMSVFHEDMVGYDVI
;
A
#
# COMPACT_ATOMS: atom_id res chain seq x y z
N MET A 1 30.45 10.39 24.01
CA MET A 1 29.84 9.10 23.63
C MET A 1 28.41 9.40 23.23
N ASP A 2 28.03 8.96 22.08
CA ASP A 2 26.62 9.05 21.68
C ASP A 2 25.79 8.14 22.61
N THR A 3 24.94 8.76 23.44
CA THR A 3 24.13 8.06 24.44
C THR A 3 22.71 7.77 23.94
N ARG A 4 22.51 7.79 22.61
CA ARG A 4 21.19 7.62 21.99
C ARG A 4 20.52 6.30 22.36
N ILE A 5 21.26 5.19 22.43
CA ILE A 5 20.71 3.88 22.78
C ILE A 5 20.96 3.59 24.25
N SER A 6 19.91 3.31 24.99
CA SER A 6 19.93 2.98 26.42
C SER A 6 18.98 1.81 26.72
N GLY A 7 18.88 1.40 28.00
CA GLY A 7 17.90 0.40 28.42
C GLY A 7 16.43 0.86 28.30
N LYS A 8 16.15 2.11 27.91
CA LYS A 8 14.80 2.65 27.70
C LYS A 8 14.43 2.68 26.21
N THR A 9 15.42 2.57 25.31
CA THR A 9 15.24 2.66 23.87
C THR A 9 14.31 1.55 23.38
N ARG A 10 13.28 1.92 22.62
CA ARG A 10 12.31 0.98 22.07
C ARG A 10 12.78 0.43 20.75
N LEU A 11 12.56 -0.87 20.53
CA LEU A 11 12.94 -1.54 19.29
C LEU A 11 11.80 -1.52 18.29
N LEU A 12 12.13 -1.17 17.03
CA LEU A 12 11.31 -1.37 15.83
C LEU A 12 12.13 -2.12 14.78
N GLY A 13 11.47 -2.55 13.71
CA GLY A 13 12.22 -3.20 12.63
C GLY A 13 11.40 -3.47 11.38
N VAL A 14 12.04 -4.14 10.41
CA VAL A 14 11.40 -4.65 9.22
C VAL A 14 11.62 -6.16 9.12
N PHE A 15 10.54 -6.90 8.81
CA PHE A 15 10.54 -8.34 8.55
C PHE A 15 10.38 -8.61 7.05
N GLY A 16 11.20 -9.48 6.50
CA GLY A 16 11.15 -9.92 5.10
C GLY A 16 12.45 -10.58 4.65
N THR A 17 12.48 -11.15 3.47
CA THR A 17 13.67 -11.79 2.88
C THR A 17 13.67 -11.69 1.34
N PRO A 18 14.82 -11.41 0.70
CA PRO A 18 16.07 -10.94 1.29
C PRO A 18 15.96 -9.50 1.79
N ILE A 19 16.52 -9.17 2.96
CA ILE A 19 16.29 -7.87 3.61
C ILE A 19 17.53 -6.96 3.65
N LYS A 20 18.70 -7.47 3.32
CA LYS A 20 20.00 -6.75 3.46
C LYS A 20 20.08 -5.44 2.67
N HIS A 21 19.29 -5.30 1.60
CA HIS A 21 19.25 -4.12 0.74
C HIS A 21 18.28 -3.05 1.23
N SER A 22 17.53 -3.29 2.31
CA SER A 22 16.52 -2.35 2.80
C SER A 22 17.15 -1.04 3.28
N GLY A 23 16.66 0.08 2.75
CA GLY A 23 17.00 1.43 3.22
C GLY A 23 16.25 1.86 4.48
N SER A 24 15.24 1.11 4.91
CA SER A 24 14.39 1.48 6.05
C SER A 24 15.18 1.71 7.34
N PRO A 25 16.19 0.90 7.73
CA PRO A 25 16.96 1.16 8.93
C PRO A 25 17.68 2.51 8.92
N ILE A 26 18.25 2.89 7.78
CA ILE A 26 18.96 4.18 7.63
C ILE A 26 17.95 5.32 7.77
N MET A 27 16.85 5.25 7.05
CA MET A 27 15.81 6.28 7.03
C MET A 27 15.20 6.48 8.42
N TYR A 28 14.71 5.41 9.06
CA TYR A 28 14.02 5.53 10.35
C TYR A 28 14.96 5.95 11.47
N ASN A 29 16.18 5.44 11.53
CA ASN A 29 17.12 5.85 12.58
C ASN A 29 17.54 7.33 12.39
N PHE A 30 17.70 7.81 11.16
CA PHE A 30 17.91 9.23 10.89
C PHE A 30 16.72 10.08 11.39
N CYS A 31 15.48 9.68 11.10
CA CYS A 31 14.29 10.37 11.57
C CYS A 31 14.20 10.36 13.11
N PHE A 32 14.52 9.23 13.76
CA PHE A 32 14.51 9.16 15.22
C PHE A 32 15.51 10.12 15.85
N ASP A 33 16.71 10.22 15.28
CA ASP A 33 17.70 11.18 15.74
C ASP A 33 17.23 12.63 15.54
N TYR A 34 16.70 12.93 14.35
CA TYR A 34 16.26 14.27 13.99
C TYR A 34 15.10 14.78 14.88
N TYR A 35 14.14 13.89 15.19
CA TYR A 35 12.97 14.23 16.03
C TYR A 35 13.16 13.94 17.51
N GLY A 36 14.32 13.46 17.96
CA GLY A 36 14.59 13.11 19.36
C GLY A 36 13.73 11.94 19.88
N ILE A 37 13.38 10.98 18.99
CA ILE A 37 12.56 9.81 19.35
C ILE A 37 13.48 8.69 19.85
N ASP A 38 13.30 8.25 21.12
CA ASP A 38 14.10 7.18 21.72
C ASP A 38 13.68 5.80 21.21
N CYS A 39 14.06 5.52 19.95
CA CYS A 39 13.81 4.27 19.25
C CYS A 39 15.04 3.83 18.45
N ALA A 40 15.16 2.53 18.20
CA ALA A 40 16.12 1.93 17.28
C ALA A 40 15.39 1.05 16.26
N TYR A 41 15.81 1.11 15.00
CA TYR A 41 15.20 0.35 13.92
C TYR A 41 16.21 -0.57 13.26
N LEU A 42 15.90 -1.86 13.15
CA LEU A 42 16.76 -2.88 12.57
C LEU A 42 16.04 -3.68 11.46
N ALA A 43 16.80 -4.38 10.63
CA ALA A 43 16.26 -5.31 9.65
C ALA A 43 16.42 -6.75 10.15
N PHE A 44 15.36 -7.55 10.01
CA PHE A 44 15.32 -8.95 10.42
C PHE A 44 15.00 -9.82 9.20
N ASP A 45 15.95 -10.66 8.82
CA ASP A 45 15.77 -11.60 7.70
C ASP A 45 14.77 -12.68 8.14
N THR A 46 13.57 -12.64 7.55
CA THR A 46 12.43 -13.45 7.98
C THR A 46 11.68 -13.93 6.76
N ASP A 47 11.54 -15.22 6.59
CA ASP A 47 10.66 -15.79 5.58
C ASP A 47 9.24 -16.05 6.11
N ALA A 48 8.32 -16.46 5.22
CA ALA A 48 6.92 -16.67 5.58
C ALA A 48 6.72 -17.79 6.63
N SER A 49 7.59 -18.79 6.68
CA SER A 49 7.51 -19.90 7.64
C SER A 49 7.87 -19.47 9.06
N GLN A 50 8.70 -18.42 9.19
CA GLN A 50 9.22 -17.89 10.46
C GLN A 50 8.34 -16.80 11.06
N VAL A 51 7.28 -16.37 10.37
CA VAL A 51 6.42 -15.25 10.79
C VAL A 51 5.87 -15.45 12.20
N LYS A 52 5.35 -16.64 12.53
CA LYS A 52 4.76 -16.90 13.86
C LYS A 52 5.78 -16.72 14.99
N ASP A 53 6.98 -17.23 14.79
CA ASP A 53 8.06 -17.11 15.80
C ASP A 53 8.53 -15.66 15.92
N SER A 54 8.61 -14.94 14.78
CA SER A 54 8.97 -13.52 14.76
C SER A 54 7.94 -12.65 15.49
N LEU A 55 6.65 -12.92 15.32
CA LEU A 55 5.57 -12.24 16.05
C LEU A 55 5.58 -12.58 17.55
N ALA A 56 5.89 -13.82 17.91
CA ALA A 56 6.08 -14.21 19.31
C ALA A 56 7.28 -13.50 19.95
N ALA A 57 8.40 -13.43 19.23
CA ALA A 57 9.60 -12.69 19.65
C ALA A 57 9.29 -11.18 19.80
N MET A 58 8.56 -10.59 18.85
CA MET A 58 8.12 -9.19 18.90
C MET A 58 7.35 -8.87 20.18
N ARG A 59 6.42 -9.75 20.60
CA ARG A 59 5.70 -9.60 21.87
C ARG A 59 6.63 -9.73 23.07
N ARG A 60 7.50 -10.76 23.12
CA ARG A 60 8.43 -11.03 24.23
C ARG A 60 9.47 -9.93 24.42
N LEU A 61 9.99 -9.38 23.34
CA LEU A 61 10.97 -8.30 23.34
C LEU A 61 10.33 -6.92 23.53
N ASN A 62 9.02 -6.88 23.63
CA ASN A 62 8.25 -5.63 23.73
C ASN A 62 8.61 -4.63 22.62
N MET A 63 8.82 -5.13 21.39
CA MET A 63 9.03 -4.26 20.24
C MET A 63 7.81 -3.36 20.04
N ARG A 64 8.03 -2.09 19.70
CA ARG A 64 6.93 -1.12 19.53
C ARG A 64 6.09 -1.40 18.27
N GLY A 65 6.73 -1.91 17.24
CA GLY A 65 6.12 -2.21 15.96
C GLY A 65 7.13 -2.74 14.96
N ALA A 66 6.66 -3.07 13.78
CA ALA A 66 7.52 -3.46 12.67
C ALA A 66 6.86 -3.14 11.33
N ASN A 67 7.67 -2.85 10.31
CA ASN A 67 7.23 -2.96 8.93
C ASN A 67 7.37 -4.41 8.45
N VAL A 68 6.63 -4.75 7.41
CA VAL A 68 6.63 -6.07 6.79
C VAL A 68 6.76 -5.92 5.28
N THR A 69 7.69 -6.65 4.69
CA THR A 69 7.85 -6.71 3.24
C THR A 69 7.73 -8.16 2.73
N MET A 70 7.96 -8.35 1.44
CA MET A 70 7.89 -9.69 0.83
C MET A 70 8.87 -10.68 1.50
N PRO A 71 8.47 -11.94 1.62
CA PRO A 71 7.20 -12.55 1.24
C PRO A 71 6.16 -12.58 2.40
N CYS A 72 6.38 -11.86 3.50
CA CYS A 72 5.71 -12.06 4.79
C CYS A 72 4.32 -11.40 4.91
N LYS A 73 3.99 -10.41 4.04
CA LYS A 73 2.79 -9.55 4.21
C LYS A 73 1.47 -10.30 4.43
N GLN A 74 1.22 -11.38 3.67
CA GLN A 74 -0.01 -12.16 3.78
C GLN A 74 -0.02 -13.06 5.03
N GLU A 75 1.11 -13.72 5.33
CA GLU A 75 1.21 -14.60 6.50
C GLU A 75 1.12 -13.80 7.80
N VAL A 76 1.73 -12.60 7.85
CA VAL A 76 1.55 -11.68 8.97
C VAL A 76 0.07 -11.31 9.14
N CYS A 77 -0.64 -10.97 8.07
CA CYS A 77 -2.06 -10.64 8.12
C CYS A 77 -2.90 -11.73 8.79
N ARG A 78 -2.63 -13.00 8.47
CA ARG A 78 -3.34 -14.16 9.08
C ARG A 78 -3.08 -14.35 10.57
N ASN A 79 -2.02 -13.76 11.11
CA ASN A 79 -1.55 -13.96 12.47
C ASN A 79 -1.65 -12.70 13.35
N MET A 80 -2.39 -11.68 12.90
CA MET A 80 -2.65 -10.47 13.69
C MET A 80 -3.81 -10.67 14.68
N ASP A 81 -3.75 -9.99 15.82
CA ASP A 81 -4.86 -9.96 16.77
C ASP A 81 -5.99 -9.05 16.27
N LYS A 82 -5.62 -7.97 15.57
CA LYS A 82 -6.53 -7.00 14.96
C LYS A 82 -6.02 -6.57 13.60
N LEU A 83 -6.92 -6.17 12.73
CA LEU A 83 -6.61 -5.61 11.41
C LEU A 83 -7.34 -4.27 11.24
N SER A 84 -6.67 -3.31 10.59
CA SER A 84 -7.37 -2.15 10.03
C SER A 84 -8.31 -2.61 8.91
N ASP A 85 -9.35 -1.82 8.58
CA ASP A 85 -10.28 -2.16 7.51
C ASP A 85 -9.55 -2.37 6.18
N ALA A 86 -8.61 -1.50 5.84
CA ALA A 86 -7.81 -1.66 4.64
C ALA A 86 -7.03 -2.99 4.63
N ALA A 87 -6.34 -3.35 5.73
CA ALA A 87 -5.60 -4.61 5.81
C ALA A 87 -6.52 -5.85 5.73
N ARG A 88 -7.72 -5.75 6.29
CA ARG A 88 -8.74 -6.81 6.26
C ARG A 88 -9.22 -7.08 4.82
N PHE A 89 -9.50 -6.03 4.06
CA PHE A 89 -9.95 -6.17 2.66
C PHE A 89 -8.81 -6.62 1.74
N VAL A 90 -7.63 -6.01 1.85
CA VAL A 90 -6.45 -6.37 1.02
C VAL A 90 -5.91 -7.76 1.35
N GLY A 91 -6.08 -8.24 2.59
CA GLY A 91 -5.52 -9.51 3.05
C GLY A 91 -4.00 -9.50 3.21
N ALA A 92 -3.42 -8.33 3.44
CA ALA A 92 -1.99 -8.13 3.63
C ALA A 92 -1.71 -7.05 4.68
N VAL A 93 -0.55 -7.18 5.35
CA VAL A 93 -0.06 -6.22 6.34
C VAL A 93 1.35 -5.80 5.97
N ASN A 94 1.61 -4.50 5.91
CA ASN A 94 2.97 -3.94 5.76
C ASN A 94 3.46 -3.22 7.02
N THR A 95 2.59 -3.00 8.01
CA THR A 95 2.91 -2.29 9.25
C THR A 95 2.20 -2.95 10.43
N ILE A 96 2.96 -3.27 11.47
CA ILE A 96 2.45 -3.85 12.72
C ILE A 96 2.65 -2.83 13.84
N VAL A 97 1.59 -2.58 14.60
CA VAL A 97 1.64 -1.82 15.86
C VAL A 97 1.47 -2.80 17.02
N ASN A 98 2.35 -2.71 18.00
CA ASN A 98 2.26 -3.50 19.24
C ASN A 98 1.85 -2.61 20.40
N ASP A 99 0.64 -2.77 20.87
CA ASP A 99 0.13 -2.10 22.05
C ASP A 99 -0.02 -3.11 23.21
N ASN A 100 1.02 -3.21 24.03
CA ASN A 100 1.08 -4.09 25.20
C ASN A 100 0.80 -5.58 24.88
N GLY A 101 1.36 -6.07 23.79
CA GLY A 101 1.23 -7.46 23.33
C GLY A 101 0.08 -7.70 22.36
N VAL A 102 -0.84 -6.75 22.18
CA VAL A 102 -1.87 -6.79 21.13
C VAL A 102 -1.28 -6.27 19.82
N LEU A 103 -1.19 -7.12 18.81
CA LEU A 103 -0.65 -6.77 17.49
C LEU A 103 -1.77 -6.37 16.55
N THR A 104 -1.75 -5.11 16.11
CA THR A 104 -2.66 -4.59 15.09
C THR A 104 -1.92 -4.45 13.75
N GLY A 105 -2.46 -5.10 12.72
CA GLY A 105 -1.90 -5.05 11.36
C GLY A 105 -2.56 -3.98 10.51
N HIS A 106 -1.73 -3.24 9.78
CA HIS A 106 -2.15 -2.21 8.84
C HIS A 106 -1.54 -2.45 7.46
N ILE A 107 -2.20 -1.95 6.41
CA ILE A 107 -1.63 -1.78 5.08
C ILE A 107 -1.67 -0.28 4.76
N THR A 108 -0.51 0.32 4.57
CA THR A 108 -0.37 1.78 4.52
C THR A 108 -0.03 2.31 3.12
N ASP A 109 0.14 1.43 2.13
CA ASP A 109 0.49 1.82 0.76
C ASP A 109 -0.57 2.76 0.17
N GLY A 110 -1.86 2.40 0.27
CA GLY A 110 -2.96 3.25 -0.20
C GLY A 110 -3.12 4.54 0.60
N MET A 111 -2.94 4.46 1.92
CA MET A 111 -2.98 5.65 2.79
C MET A 111 -1.88 6.66 2.41
N GLY A 112 -0.69 6.16 2.03
CA GLY A 112 0.41 7.00 1.56
C GLY A 112 -0.02 7.85 0.35
N VAL A 113 -0.64 7.23 -0.66
CA VAL A 113 -1.15 7.94 -1.85
C VAL A 113 -2.22 8.97 -1.49
N VAL A 114 -3.19 8.61 -0.66
CA VAL A 114 -4.27 9.53 -0.26
C VAL A 114 -3.73 10.73 0.51
N LEU A 115 -2.75 10.51 1.41
CA LEU A 115 -2.13 11.60 2.16
C LEU A 115 -1.28 12.51 1.27
N ASP A 116 -0.51 11.94 0.34
CA ASP A 116 0.30 12.72 -0.59
C ASP A 116 -0.57 13.57 -1.52
N LEU A 117 -1.64 13.00 -2.08
CA LEU A 117 -2.63 13.77 -2.85
C LEU A 117 -3.22 14.93 -2.02
N LYS A 118 -3.56 14.66 -0.76
CA LYS A 118 -4.10 15.68 0.15
C LYS A 118 -3.07 16.79 0.45
N ASP A 119 -1.81 16.47 0.63
CA ASP A 119 -0.74 17.44 0.86
C ASP A 119 -0.52 18.34 -0.36
N HIS A 120 -0.90 17.85 -1.57
CA HIS A 120 -0.94 18.63 -2.81
C HIS A 120 -2.33 19.27 -3.07
N ASN A 121 -3.21 19.34 -2.07
CA ASN A 121 -4.57 19.91 -2.14
C ASN A 121 -5.51 19.16 -3.11
N VAL A 122 -5.27 17.87 -3.36
CA VAL A 122 -6.13 16.99 -4.15
C VAL A 122 -6.97 16.12 -3.21
N SER A 123 -8.29 16.29 -3.25
CA SER A 123 -9.24 15.44 -2.52
C SER A 123 -9.65 14.25 -3.37
N ILE A 124 -9.74 13.07 -2.77
CA ILE A 124 -10.31 11.87 -3.43
C ILE A 124 -11.82 11.71 -3.15
N VAL A 125 -12.37 12.49 -2.22
CA VAL A 125 -13.79 12.39 -1.83
C VAL A 125 -14.68 12.85 -2.99
N ASP A 126 -15.67 12.03 -3.30
CA ASP A 126 -16.62 12.21 -4.41
C ASP A 126 -15.98 12.29 -5.81
N LYS A 127 -14.74 11.77 -5.95
CA LYS A 127 -13.99 11.76 -7.21
C LYS A 127 -14.16 10.46 -7.99
N ASP A 128 -14.14 10.58 -9.31
CA ASP A 128 -14.08 9.48 -10.26
C ASP A 128 -12.59 9.16 -10.55
N ILE A 129 -12.15 7.94 -10.22
CA ILE A 129 -10.74 7.53 -10.29
C ILE A 129 -10.56 6.44 -11.36
N VAL A 130 -9.58 6.56 -12.20
CA VAL A 130 -9.06 5.47 -13.03
C VAL A 130 -7.76 4.96 -12.42
N LEU A 131 -7.67 3.65 -12.18
CA LEU A 131 -6.51 3.00 -11.59
C LEU A 131 -5.97 1.91 -12.51
N PHE A 132 -4.71 2.00 -12.87
CA PHE A 132 -4.01 0.94 -13.58
C PHE A 132 -3.33 -0.02 -12.61
N GLY A 133 -3.59 -1.31 -12.81
CA GLY A 133 -2.97 -2.40 -12.05
C GLY A 133 -3.91 -3.09 -11.07
N ALA A 134 -3.55 -4.33 -10.74
CA ALA A 134 -4.21 -5.19 -9.75
C ALA A 134 -3.17 -5.90 -8.87
N GLY A 135 -1.96 -5.37 -8.77
CA GLY A 135 -0.91 -5.82 -7.85
C GLY A 135 -1.13 -5.31 -6.43
N GLY A 136 -0.22 -5.63 -5.53
CA GLY A 136 -0.35 -5.29 -4.10
C GLY A 136 -0.55 -3.80 -3.83
N ALA A 137 0.23 -2.92 -4.48
CA ALA A 137 0.10 -1.46 -4.33
C ALA A 137 -1.25 -0.97 -4.90
N ALA A 138 -1.58 -1.32 -6.14
CA ALA A 138 -2.84 -0.92 -6.77
C ALA A 138 -4.06 -1.39 -5.96
N THR A 139 -4.04 -2.63 -5.45
CA THR A 139 -5.11 -3.17 -4.60
C THR A 139 -5.24 -2.35 -3.30
N ALA A 140 -4.14 -1.99 -2.65
CA ALA A 140 -4.17 -1.18 -1.45
C ALA A 140 -4.69 0.24 -1.71
N ILE A 141 -4.33 0.84 -2.86
CA ILE A 141 -4.82 2.15 -3.30
C ILE A 141 -6.33 2.10 -3.57
N MET A 142 -6.80 1.11 -4.35
CA MET A 142 -8.23 0.92 -4.62
C MET A 142 -9.03 0.84 -3.32
N VAL A 143 -8.59 -0.02 -2.40
CA VAL A 143 -9.27 -0.22 -1.12
C VAL A 143 -9.29 1.06 -0.29
N GLN A 144 -8.15 1.75 -0.17
CA GLN A 144 -8.09 2.97 0.64
C GLN A 144 -8.92 4.10 0.05
N CYS A 145 -8.81 4.35 -1.27
CA CYS A 145 -9.63 5.38 -1.93
C CYS A 145 -11.13 5.12 -1.76
N ALA A 146 -11.56 3.85 -1.86
CA ALA A 146 -12.96 3.51 -1.68
C ALA A 146 -13.41 3.68 -0.20
N LEU A 147 -12.56 3.34 0.78
CA LEU A 147 -12.83 3.59 2.21
C LEU A 147 -12.92 5.07 2.54
N ASP A 148 -12.11 5.90 1.90
CA ASP A 148 -12.01 7.33 2.16
C ASP A 148 -13.00 8.17 1.32
N GLY A 149 -13.91 7.51 0.58
CA GLY A 149 -15.09 8.16 -0.02
C GLY A 149 -14.93 8.55 -1.48
N ALA A 150 -14.09 7.87 -2.26
CA ALA A 150 -14.13 8.01 -3.72
C ALA A 150 -15.53 7.64 -4.25
N LYS A 151 -16.02 8.38 -5.24
CA LYS A 151 -17.33 8.16 -5.87
C LYS A 151 -17.30 6.89 -6.72
N SER A 152 -16.30 6.76 -7.57
CA SER A 152 -16.08 5.56 -8.37
C SER A 152 -14.59 5.27 -8.58
N ILE A 153 -14.26 4.00 -8.77
CA ILE A 153 -12.92 3.56 -9.17
C ILE A 153 -13.06 2.55 -10.31
N THR A 154 -12.51 2.88 -11.47
CA THR A 154 -12.42 1.98 -12.60
C THR A 154 -11.00 1.41 -12.68
N VAL A 155 -10.87 0.12 -12.46
CA VAL A 155 -9.58 -0.58 -12.46
C VAL A 155 -9.34 -1.24 -13.81
N PHE A 156 -8.20 -0.93 -14.44
CA PHE A 156 -7.73 -1.61 -15.64
C PHE A 156 -6.51 -2.48 -15.33
N ASN A 157 -6.54 -3.75 -15.76
CA ASN A 157 -5.40 -4.64 -15.57
C ASN A 157 -5.22 -5.57 -16.77
N ARG A 158 -3.98 -6.04 -16.97
CA ARG A 158 -3.61 -6.92 -18.08
C ARG A 158 -4.14 -8.34 -17.91
N SER A 159 -4.02 -8.91 -16.71
CA SER A 159 -4.37 -10.31 -16.46
C SER A 159 -5.80 -10.43 -15.92
N LYS A 160 -6.53 -11.43 -16.43
CA LYS A 160 -7.85 -11.77 -15.92
C LYS A 160 -7.80 -12.21 -14.45
N GLU A 161 -6.78 -12.98 -14.06
CA GLU A 161 -6.60 -13.43 -12.67
C GLU A 161 -6.50 -12.24 -11.69
N GLY A 162 -5.71 -11.22 -12.06
CA GLY A 162 -5.62 -9.99 -11.25
C GLY A 162 -6.95 -9.26 -11.15
N LEU A 163 -7.72 -9.17 -12.27
CA LEU A 163 -9.05 -8.57 -12.25
C LEU A 163 -10.03 -9.36 -11.38
N ASP A 164 -10.05 -10.68 -11.51
CA ASP A 164 -10.93 -11.55 -10.70
C ASP A 164 -10.59 -11.39 -9.20
N HIS A 165 -9.30 -11.27 -8.86
CA HIS A 165 -8.84 -11.03 -7.49
C HIS A 165 -9.38 -9.72 -6.92
N VAL A 166 -9.15 -8.59 -7.60
CA VAL A 166 -9.60 -7.27 -7.11
C VAL A 166 -11.11 -7.11 -7.15
N ALA A 167 -11.79 -7.74 -8.11
CA ALA A 167 -13.25 -7.79 -8.15
C ALA A 167 -13.83 -8.55 -6.94
N GLY A 168 -13.19 -9.65 -6.53
CA GLY A 168 -13.57 -10.36 -5.31
C GLY A 168 -13.39 -9.52 -4.04
N ILE A 169 -12.37 -8.66 -3.98
CA ILE A 169 -12.20 -7.68 -2.90
C ILE A 169 -13.31 -6.62 -2.97
N GLY A 170 -13.55 -6.07 -4.16
CA GLY A 170 -14.63 -5.08 -4.38
C GLY A 170 -15.99 -5.60 -3.94
N GLN A 171 -16.31 -6.86 -4.26
CA GLN A 171 -17.56 -7.48 -3.81
C GLN A 171 -17.67 -7.52 -2.28
N LYS A 172 -16.60 -7.92 -1.58
CA LYS A 172 -16.57 -7.91 -0.11
C LYS A 172 -16.75 -6.52 0.47
N MET A 173 -16.18 -5.50 -0.17
CA MET A 173 -16.35 -4.11 0.26
C MET A 173 -17.80 -3.65 0.10
N MET A 174 -18.44 -3.98 -1.02
CA MET A 174 -19.86 -3.69 -1.24
C MET A 174 -20.77 -4.40 -0.24
N ASP A 175 -20.49 -5.68 0.05
CA ASP A 175 -21.24 -6.47 1.04
C ASP A 175 -21.11 -5.87 2.46
N ASP A 176 -19.97 -5.25 2.79
CA ASP A 176 -19.73 -4.50 4.04
C ASP A 176 -20.32 -3.06 4.00
N GLY A 177 -21.00 -2.65 2.91
CA GLY A 177 -21.69 -1.37 2.81
C GLY A 177 -20.84 -0.19 2.34
N ILE A 178 -19.66 -0.42 1.78
CA ILE A 178 -18.85 0.62 1.13
C ILE A 178 -19.56 1.05 -0.16
N LYS A 179 -19.79 2.37 -0.30
CA LYS A 179 -20.65 2.93 -1.36
C LYS A 179 -19.92 3.28 -2.67
N CYS A 180 -18.61 3.16 -2.71
CA CYS A 180 -17.83 3.45 -3.91
C CYS A 180 -18.23 2.49 -5.05
N LYS A 181 -18.52 3.04 -6.24
CA LYS A 181 -18.77 2.22 -7.43
C LYS A 181 -17.47 1.67 -7.97
N LEU A 182 -17.34 0.33 -8.07
CA LEU A 182 -16.13 -0.34 -8.55
C LEU A 182 -16.40 -1.02 -9.89
N GLU A 183 -15.54 -0.76 -10.87
CA GLU A 183 -15.59 -1.37 -12.20
C GLU A 183 -14.21 -2.00 -12.52
N PHE A 184 -14.19 -3.14 -13.22
CA PHE A 184 -12.98 -3.91 -13.49
C PHE A 184 -12.91 -4.32 -14.95
N HIS A 185 -11.90 -3.84 -15.69
CA HIS A 185 -11.81 -4.01 -17.15
C HIS A 185 -10.39 -4.42 -17.58
N SER A 186 -10.32 -5.05 -18.76
CA SER A 186 -9.03 -5.40 -19.37
C SER A 186 -8.37 -4.14 -19.96
N LEU A 187 -7.04 -4.06 -19.81
CA LEU A 187 -6.24 -3.05 -20.54
C LEU A 187 -6.33 -3.18 -22.07
N SER A 188 -6.80 -4.33 -22.58
CA SER A 188 -7.04 -4.49 -24.04
C SER A 188 -8.29 -3.79 -24.53
N ASP A 189 -9.18 -3.33 -23.64
CA ASP A 189 -10.36 -2.54 -23.99
C ASP A 189 -10.00 -1.06 -24.06
N THR A 190 -9.25 -0.72 -25.11
CA THR A 190 -8.63 0.60 -25.27
C THR A 190 -9.66 1.71 -25.42
N ASP A 191 -10.75 1.47 -26.13
CA ASP A 191 -11.80 2.49 -26.35
C ASP A 191 -12.46 2.85 -25.03
N LEU A 192 -12.86 1.85 -24.25
CA LEU A 192 -13.45 2.08 -22.91
C LEU A 192 -12.43 2.74 -21.97
N MET A 193 -11.17 2.33 -22.03
CA MET A 193 -10.11 2.95 -21.21
C MET A 193 -9.97 4.44 -21.54
N HIS A 194 -9.94 4.81 -22.81
CA HIS A 194 -9.88 6.20 -23.24
C HIS A 194 -11.10 7.01 -22.80
N ASP A 195 -12.32 6.45 -22.90
CA ASP A 195 -13.51 7.12 -22.45
C ASP A 195 -13.50 7.35 -20.93
N LYS A 196 -13.09 6.35 -20.16
CA LYS A 196 -12.97 6.47 -18.70
C LYS A 196 -11.92 7.50 -18.26
N ILE A 197 -10.78 7.59 -18.99
CA ILE A 197 -9.75 8.60 -18.70
C ILE A 197 -10.29 10.02 -18.99
N ARG A 198 -11.01 10.22 -20.10
CA ARG A 198 -11.59 11.54 -20.42
C ARG A 198 -12.59 12.05 -19.35
N GLU A 199 -13.19 11.14 -18.59
CA GLU A 199 -14.23 11.44 -17.61
C GLU A 199 -13.70 11.45 -16.15
N CYS A 200 -12.48 10.97 -15.90
CA CYS A 200 -11.99 10.83 -14.53
C CYS A 200 -11.38 12.13 -13.98
N ASP A 201 -11.49 12.30 -12.68
CA ASP A 201 -10.80 13.37 -11.94
C ASP A 201 -9.32 13.01 -11.66
N ILE A 202 -9.05 11.73 -11.41
CA ILE A 202 -7.73 11.26 -10.99
C ILE A 202 -7.38 9.98 -11.76
N LEU A 203 -6.20 9.99 -12.39
CA LEU A 203 -5.61 8.82 -13.05
C LEU A 203 -4.40 8.34 -12.25
N ILE A 204 -4.41 7.08 -11.81
CA ILE A 204 -3.33 6.51 -10.99
C ILE A 204 -2.67 5.35 -11.71
N ASN A 205 -1.35 5.40 -11.90
CA ASN A 205 -0.57 4.25 -12.33
C ASN A 205 -0.04 3.48 -11.10
N GLY A 206 -0.66 2.34 -10.81
CA GLY A 206 -0.22 1.39 -9.78
C GLY A 206 0.45 0.13 -10.35
N THR A 207 0.93 0.22 -11.61
CA THR A 207 1.70 -0.86 -12.28
C THR A 207 3.19 -0.59 -12.20
N CYS A 208 4.00 -1.48 -12.76
CA CYS A 208 5.44 -1.25 -12.94
C CYS A 208 5.79 -0.66 -14.34
N VAL A 209 4.80 -0.28 -15.16
CA VAL A 209 5.05 0.32 -16.48
C VAL A 209 5.59 1.73 -16.27
N GLY A 210 6.76 2.00 -16.83
CA GLY A 210 7.56 3.20 -16.60
C GLY A 210 8.77 2.98 -15.68
N MET A 211 8.79 1.89 -14.89
CA MET A 211 9.85 1.63 -13.91
C MET A 211 11.17 1.20 -14.61
N ALA A 212 12.23 1.93 -14.28
CA ALA A 212 13.58 1.58 -14.73
C ALA A 212 14.08 0.26 -14.06
N PRO A 213 14.99 -0.50 -14.72
CA PRO A 213 15.49 -0.28 -16.08
C PRO A 213 14.63 -0.98 -17.16
N ALA A 214 13.76 -1.93 -16.78
CA ALA A 214 13.13 -2.85 -17.74
C ALA A 214 11.98 -2.21 -18.54
N LEU A 215 11.26 -1.28 -17.93
CA LEU A 215 10.06 -0.64 -18.49
C LEU A 215 10.20 0.88 -18.60
N ASP A 216 11.42 1.38 -18.48
CA ASP A 216 11.75 2.80 -18.57
C ASP A 216 11.24 3.43 -19.87
N GLY A 217 10.61 4.59 -19.78
CA GLY A 217 10.05 5.31 -20.91
C GLY A 217 8.79 4.69 -21.56
N GLN A 218 8.27 3.59 -21.02
CA GLN A 218 7.00 3.02 -21.47
C GLN A 218 5.80 3.70 -20.78
N SER A 219 4.68 3.78 -21.51
CA SER A 219 3.41 4.30 -20.98
C SER A 219 2.26 3.36 -21.34
N LEU A 220 1.29 3.26 -20.45
CA LEU A 220 0.03 2.55 -20.69
C LEU A 220 -0.91 3.34 -21.60
N VAL A 221 -0.79 4.67 -21.59
CA VAL A 221 -1.60 5.58 -22.40
C VAL A 221 -0.67 6.30 -23.36
N THR A 222 -0.87 6.10 -24.67
CA THR A 222 -0.07 6.73 -25.72
C THR A 222 -0.82 7.84 -26.46
N ASP A 223 -2.15 7.84 -26.38
CA ASP A 223 -2.99 8.89 -26.96
C ASP A 223 -3.10 10.06 -25.97
N MET A 224 -2.36 11.13 -26.24
CA MET A 224 -2.36 12.31 -25.37
C MET A 224 -3.68 13.10 -25.40
N SER A 225 -4.56 12.84 -26.38
CA SER A 225 -5.85 13.54 -26.52
C SER A 225 -6.90 13.11 -25.48
N VAL A 226 -6.63 12.06 -24.70
CA VAL A 226 -7.52 11.59 -23.64
C VAL A 226 -7.33 12.36 -22.33
N PHE A 227 -6.22 13.09 -22.19
CA PHE A 227 -5.94 13.90 -21.00
C PHE A 227 -6.61 15.27 -21.08
N HIS A 228 -7.08 15.81 -19.98
CA HIS A 228 -7.68 17.13 -19.85
C HIS A 228 -7.03 17.93 -18.71
N GLU A 229 -7.19 19.26 -18.74
CA GLU A 229 -6.46 20.19 -17.85
C GLU A 229 -6.83 20.03 -16.36
N ASP A 230 -8.05 19.58 -16.06
CA ASP A 230 -8.55 19.43 -14.68
C ASP A 230 -8.20 18.07 -14.05
N MET A 231 -7.60 17.15 -14.82
CA MET A 231 -7.25 15.81 -14.36
C MET A 231 -5.93 15.82 -13.59
N VAL A 232 -5.90 15.08 -12.48
CA VAL A 232 -4.66 14.80 -11.75
C VAL A 232 -4.08 13.45 -12.18
N GLY A 233 -2.84 13.44 -12.66
CA GLY A 233 -2.06 12.22 -12.89
C GLY A 233 -1.20 11.90 -11.68
N TYR A 234 -1.24 10.65 -11.20
CA TYR A 234 -0.43 10.16 -10.09
C TYR A 234 0.29 8.87 -10.47
N ASP A 235 1.60 8.81 -10.24
CA ASP A 235 2.42 7.63 -10.51
C ASP A 235 3.07 7.12 -9.22
N VAL A 236 2.98 5.81 -8.94
CA VAL A 236 3.54 5.19 -7.74
C VAL A 236 4.89 4.49 -7.98
N ILE A 237 5.54 4.79 -9.11
CA ILE A 237 6.84 4.23 -9.49
C ILE A 237 7.97 4.98 -8.78
#